data_23528a468c0115c119259834fd27e06c
#
_entry.id   23528a468c0115c119259834fd27e06c
#
_cell.length_a   1.000
_cell.length_b   1.000
_cell.length_c   1.000
_cell.angle_alpha   90.00
_cell.angle_beta   90.00
_cell.angle_gamma   90.00
#
_symmetry.space_group_name_H-M   'P 1'
#
loop_
_entity.id
_entity.type
_entity.pdbx_description
1 polymer ?
#
loop_
_entity_poly.entity_id
_entity_poly.type
_entity_poly.pdbx_seq_one_letter_code
_entity_poly.pdbx_strand_id
1 'polypeptide(L)'
;MKKVAVIMGSDSDFPVMKNAVKSLKDMGIPVEVHVLSAHRTPKEAGEFASAARENGFGVMIAAAGKAAHLAGVLAGHTTLPVIGVPMKASVLD
;
A
#
# COMPACT_ATOMS: atom_id res chain seq x y z
N MET A 1 6.29 15.94 -9.67
CA MET A 1 5.49 14.71 -9.86
C MET A 1 5.10 14.16 -8.50
N LYS A 2 3.85 13.76 -8.37
CA LYS A 2 3.38 13.18 -7.12
C LYS A 2 3.93 11.77 -6.94
N LYS A 3 4.11 11.38 -5.67
CA LYS A 3 4.67 10.07 -5.34
C LYS A 3 3.59 8.99 -5.33
N VAL A 4 4.03 7.76 -5.51
CA VAL A 4 3.20 6.58 -5.34
C VAL A 4 3.60 5.93 -4.02
N ALA A 5 2.61 5.63 -3.18
CA ALA A 5 2.85 4.88 -1.94
C ALA A 5 2.57 3.40 -2.22
N VAL A 6 3.56 2.55 -2.01
CA VAL A 6 3.36 1.10 -2.06
C VAL A 6 3.31 0.60 -0.63
N ILE A 7 2.17 0.12 -0.23
CA ILE A 7 1.90 -0.26 1.17
C ILE A 7 1.63 -1.74 1.25
N MET A 8 2.31 -2.40 2.18
CA MET A 8 2.18 -3.85 2.38
C MET A 8 1.73 -4.12 3.80
N GLY A 9 0.87 -5.10 3.97
CA GLY A 9 0.44 -5.52 5.30
C GLY A 9 1.52 -6.27 6.06
N SER A 10 2.52 -6.77 5.36
CA SER A 10 3.64 -7.50 5.95
C SER A 10 4.86 -7.34 5.06
N ASP A 11 6.05 -7.35 5.65
CA ASP A 11 7.29 -7.30 4.88
C ASP A 11 7.48 -8.56 4.03
N SER A 12 6.79 -9.64 4.38
CA SER A 12 6.82 -10.87 3.58
C SER A 12 6.22 -10.70 2.19
N ASP A 13 5.47 -9.61 1.96
CA ASP A 13 4.90 -9.31 0.65
C ASP A 13 5.90 -8.65 -0.29
N PHE A 14 7.01 -8.15 0.24
CA PHE A 14 7.96 -7.38 -0.57
C PHE A 14 8.57 -8.16 -1.75
N PRO A 15 8.93 -9.44 -1.62
CA PRO A 15 9.48 -10.17 -2.76
C PRO A 15 8.60 -10.12 -4.01
N VAL A 16 7.28 -10.02 -3.83
CA VAL A 16 6.36 -9.86 -4.95
C VAL A 16 6.22 -8.39 -5.33
N MET A 17 6.03 -7.52 -4.34
CA MET A 17 5.76 -6.11 -4.60
C MET A 17 6.97 -5.33 -5.10
N LYS A 18 8.18 -5.84 -4.90
CA LYS A 18 9.38 -5.17 -5.40
C LYS A 18 9.36 -5.01 -6.91
N ASN A 19 8.65 -5.87 -7.62
CA ASN A 19 8.53 -5.77 -9.07
C ASN A 19 7.72 -4.53 -9.47
N ALA A 20 6.66 -4.22 -8.72
CA ALA A 20 5.88 -3.01 -8.95
C ALA A 20 6.73 -1.77 -8.64
N VAL A 21 7.49 -1.82 -7.55
CA VAL A 21 8.38 -0.72 -7.16
C VAL A 21 9.41 -0.47 -8.27
N LYS A 22 10.02 -1.54 -8.77
CA LYS A 22 11.02 -1.43 -9.83
C LYS A 22 10.41 -0.83 -11.10
N SER A 23 9.23 -1.30 -11.49
CA SER A 23 8.56 -0.78 -12.70
C SER A 23 8.26 0.71 -12.57
N LEU A 24 7.80 1.15 -11.40
CA LEU A 24 7.52 2.55 -11.16
C LEU A 24 8.80 3.40 -11.24
N LYS A 25 9.87 2.91 -10.63
CA LYS A 25 11.16 3.61 -10.67
C LYS A 25 11.71 3.68 -12.10
N ASP A 26 11.59 2.60 -12.85
CA ASP A 26 12.05 2.56 -14.24
C ASP A 26 11.30 3.58 -15.12
N MET A 27 10.06 3.91 -14.75
CA MET A 27 9.28 4.92 -15.44
C MET A 27 9.53 6.34 -14.91
N GLY A 28 10.46 6.49 -13.97
CA GLY A 28 10.75 7.80 -13.40
C GLY A 28 9.74 8.29 -12.37
N ILE A 29 8.92 7.41 -11.83
CA ILE A 29 7.90 7.78 -10.85
C ILE A 29 8.46 7.63 -9.44
N PRO A 30 8.41 8.67 -8.60
CA PRO A 30 8.89 8.55 -7.22
C PRO A 30 7.99 7.62 -6.41
N VAL A 31 8.61 6.72 -5.66
CA VAL A 31 7.92 5.68 -4.91
C VAL A 31 8.42 5.65 -3.48
N GLU A 32 7.49 5.49 -2.53
CA GLU A 32 7.85 5.17 -1.15
C GLU A 32 7.17 3.86 -0.77
N VAL A 33 7.87 3.04 -0.02
CA VAL A 33 7.38 1.73 0.42
C VAL A 33 7.17 1.77 1.93
N HIS A 34 6.00 1.33 2.36
CA HIS A 34 5.66 1.30 3.78
C HIS A 34 5.04 -0.05 4.15
N VAL A 35 5.31 -0.51 5.36
CA VAL A 35 4.66 -1.70 5.91
C VAL A 35 3.69 -1.24 6.97
N LEU A 36 2.40 -1.40 6.69
CA LEU A 36 1.31 -0.99 7.59
C LEU A 36 0.24 -2.08 7.59
N SER A 37 -0.17 -2.50 8.77
CA SER A 37 -1.17 -3.56 8.88
C SER A 37 -2.51 -2.99 9.32
N ALA A 38 -3.58 -3.37 8.62
CA ALA A 38 -4.92 -2.98 9.02
C ALA A 38 -5.32 -3.59 10.35
N HIS A 39 -4.71 -4.70 10.73
CA HIS A 39 -5.03 -5.42 11.96
C HIS A 39 -4.07 -5.09 13.10
N ARG A 40 -2.78 -4.99 12.82
CA ARG A 40 -1.77 -4.78 13.85
C ARG A 40 -1.44 -3.31 14.10
N THR A 41 -1.51 -2.48 13.05
CA THR A 41 -1.21 -1.05 13.16
C THR A 41 -2.29 -0.21 12.50
N PRO A 42 -3.57 -0.38 12.89
CA PRO A 42 -4.67 0.32 12.21
C PRO A 42 -4.59 1.83 12.36
N LYS A 43 -4.11 2.32 13.50
CA LYS A 43 -4.00 3.75 13.72
C LYS A 43 -2.98 4.36 12.78
N GLU A 44 -1.82 3.75 12.65
CA GLU A 44 -0.76 4.22 11.77
C GLU A 44 -1.21 4.18 10.31
N ALA A 45 -1.92 3.12 9.92
CA ALA A 45 -2.44 3.00 8.56
C ALA A 45 -3.43 4.12 8.25
N GLY A 46 -4.36 4.40 9.17
CA GLY A 46 -5.33 5.48 9.00
C GLY A 46 -4.67 6.84 8.94
N GLU A 47 -3.70 7.10 9.82
CA GLU A 47 -2.97 8.36 9.84
C GLU A 47 -2.17 8.57 8.57
N PHE A 48 -1.50 7.53 8.08
CA PHE A 48 -0.77 7.62 6.83
C PHE A 48 -1.69 7.99 5.68
N ALA A 49 -2.83 7.31 5.57
CA ALA A 49 -3.78 7.58 4.49
C ALA A 49 -4.37 8.99 4.58
N SER A 50 -4.69 9.44 5.80
CA SER A 50 -5.28 10.76 6.01
C SER A 50 -4.31 11.88 5.62
N ALA A 51 -3.03 11.69 5.82
CA ALA A 51 -2.01 12.70 5.53
C ALA A 51 -1.37 12.55 4.15
N ALA A 52 -1.71 11.51 3.41
CA ALA A 52 -1.00 11.17 2.19
C ALA A 52 -1.02 12.27 1.13
N ARG A 53 -2.17 12.89 0.91
CA ARG A 53 -2.27 13.96 -0.10
C ARG A 53 -1.36 15.12 0.26
N GLU A 54 -1.35 15.53 1.52
CA GLU A 54 -0.50 16.64 1.97
C GLU A 54 0.99 16.28 1.87
N ASN A 55 1.31 15.00 2.03
CA ASN A 55 2.68 14.52 1.96
C ASN A 55 3.16 14.28 0.52
N GLY A 56 2.36 14.64 -0.47
CA GLY A 56 2.78 14.61 -1.85
C GLY A 56 2.47 13.32 -2.61
N PHE A 57 1.64 12.46 -2.04
CA PHE A 57 1.22 11.24 -2.73
C PHE A 57 0.05 11.51 -3.67
N GLY A 58 0.02 10.81 -4.80
CA GLY A 58 -1.07 10.90 -5.76
C GLY A 58 -1.91 9.64 -5.83
N VAL A 59 -1.34 8.48 -5.41
CA VAL A 59 -2.04 7.20 -5.45
C VAL A 59 -1.37 6.26 -4.45
N MET A 60 -2.15 5.32 -3.95
CA MET A 60 -1.64 4.25 -3.09
C MET A 60 -1.88 2.90 -3.74
N ILE A 61 -0.89 2.03 -3.66
CA ILE A 61 -1.02 0.64 -4.07
C ILE A 61 -0.86 -0.19 -2.81
N ALA A 62 -1.91 -0.89 -2.42
CA ALA A 62 -1.94 -1.60 -1.15
C ALA A 62 -2.04 -3.11 -1.37
N ALA A 63 -1.09 -3.85 -0.82
CA ALA A 63 -1.03 -5.29 -0.93
C ALA A 63 -1.24 -5.94 0.42
N ALA A 64 -2.15 -6.90 0.49
CA ALA A 64 -2.39 -7.66 1.70
C ALA A 64 -2.94 -9.03 1.35
N GLY A 65 -2.60 -10.01 2.16
CA GLY A 65 -3.10 -11.37 1.98
C GLY A 65 -4.48 -11.58 2.55
N LYS A 66 -5.01 -12.75 2.34
CA LYS A 66 -6.31 -13.19 2.87
C LYS A 66 -7.43 -12.20 2.59
N ALA A 67 -8.00 -11.63 3.61
CA ALA A 67 -9.14 -10.73 3.46
C ALA A 67 -8.82 -9.41 2.78
N ALA A 68 -7.54 -9.09 2.63
CA ALA A 68 -7.08 -7.90 1.90
C ALA A 68 -7.76 -6.62 2.37
N HIS A 69 -8.00 -6.49 3.66
CA HIS A 69 -8.72 -5.33 4.21
C HIS A 69 -7.91 -4.04 4.17
N LEU A 70 -6.60 -4.13 3.98
CA LEU A 70 -5.73 -2.95 4.04
C LEU A 70 -6.16 -1.87 3.06
N ALA A 71 -6.43 -2.24 1.81
CA ALA A 71 -6.86 -1.26 0.80
C ALA A 71 -8.16 -0.56 1.22
N GLY A 72 -9.11 -1.31 1.78
CA GLY A 72 -10.36 -0.74 2.25
C GLY A 72 -10.17 0.22 3.40
N VAL A 73 -9.31 -0.13 4.35
CA VAL A 73 -9.01 0.75 5.49
C VAL A 73 -8.37 2.04 5.00
N LEU A 74 -7.40 1.95 4.11
CA LEU A 74 -6.75 3.15 3.56
C LEU A 74 -7.74 4.00 2.79
N ALA A 75 -8.56 3.38 1.94
CA ALA A 75 -9.54 4.11 1.14
C ALA A 75 -10.58 4.84 2.00
N GLY A 76 -10.87 4.32 3.18
CA GLY A 76 -11.78 4.98 4.11
C GLY A 76 -11.22 6.25 4.74
N HIS A 77 -9.93 6.49 4.61
CA HIS A 77 -9.25 7.64 5.21
C HIS A 77 -8.71 8.65 4.21
N THR A 78 -8.89 8.43 2.92
CA THR A 78 -8.34 9.33 1.92
C THR A 78 -9.24 9.42 0.70
N THR A 79 -9.14 10.53 -0.04
CA THR A 79 -9.81 10.68 -1.34
C THR A 79 -8.87 10.32 -2.49
N LEU A 80 -7.64 9.93 -2.21
CA LEU A 80 -6.73 9.46 -3.26
C LEU A 80 -7.19 8.10 -3.77
N PRO A 81 -6.91 7.79 -5.03
CA PRO A 81 -7.13 6.44 -5.54
C PRO A 81 -6.31 5.42 -4.75
N VAL A 82 -6.92 4.32 -4.40
CA VAL A 82 -6.26 3.22 -3.72
C VAL A 82 -6.45 1.96 -4.57
N ILE A 83 -5.35 1.38 -5.02
CA ILE A 83 -5.38 0.16 -5.82
C ILE A 83 -5.07 -1.00 -4.90
N GLY A 84 -6.03 -1.91 -4.75
CA GLY A 84 -5.82 -3.09 -3.93
C GLY A 84 -5.17 -4.20 -4.72
N VAL A 85 -4.13 -4.81 -4.16
CA VAL A 85 -3.46 -5.97 -4.75
C VAL A 85 -3.64 -7.14 -3.80
N PRO A 86 -4.54 -8.07 -4.12
CA PRO A 86 -4.70 -9.25 -3.28
C PRO A 86 -3.47 -10.14 -3.42
N MET A 87 -2.85 -10.42 -2.29
CA MET A 87 -1.69 -11.29 -2.27
C MET A 87 -2.14 -12.74 -2.13
N LYS A 88 -1.42 -13.63 -2.79
CA LYS A 88 -1.72 -15.04 -2.68
C LYS A 88 -1.53 -15.49 -1.25
N ALA A 89 -2.57 -16.07 -0.67
CA ALA A 89 -2.51 -16.61 0.68
C ALA A 89 -1.71 -17.91 0.69
N SER A 90 -1.32 -18.37 1.87
CA SER A 90 -0.65 -19.63 1.99
C SER A 90 -1.61 -20.77 1.60
N VAL A 91 -1.05 -21.96 1.40
CA VAL A 91 -1.86 -23.10 0.94
C VAL A 91 -2.97 -23.49 1.90
N LEU A 92 -2.90 -23.05 3.13
CA LEU A 92 -3.90 -23.37 4.14
C LEU A 92 -4.99 -22.32 4.24
N ASP A 93 -4.90 -21.29 3.44
CA ASP A 93 -5.82 -20.15 3.50
C ASP A 93 -7.04 -20.36 2.65
#